data_a6f484aba7784a47d700acce9e51f0ff
#
_entry.id   a6f484aba7784a47d700acce9e51f0ff
#
_cell.length_a   1.000
_cell.length_b   1.000
_cell.length_c   1.000
_cell.angle_alpha   90.00
_cell.angle_beta   90.00
_cell.angle_gamma   90.00
#
_symmetry.space_group_name_H-M   'P 1'
#
loop_
_entity.id
_entity.type
_entity.pdbx_description
1 polymer ?
#
loop_
_entity_poly.entity_id
_entity_poly.type
_entity_poly.pdbx_seq_one_letter_code
_entity_poly.pdbx_strand_id
1 'polypeptide(L)'
;MIQEETNLVVADNSGAKKIRCIRVLGGHERRYAGVGDMIVVSVKSAIPGAPVKKGEVSRAVVVRTKKEVRRKDGSFIRFDENAAVLLNAQGEPRGTRIFGPVARELRERQFMKIISLAPEVL
;
A
#
# COMPACT_ATOMS: atom_id res chain seq x y z
N MET A 1 -11.32 3.77 2.64
CA MET A 1 -11.33 2.75 1.59
C MET A 1 -10.71 3.28 0.32
N ILE A 2 -10.06 2.41 -0.40
CA ILE A 2 -9.34 2.78 -1.61
C ILE A 2 -10.14 2.32 -2.82
N GLN A 3 -10.33 3.22 -3.78
CA GLN A 3 -11.00 2.89 -5.04
C GLN A 3 -10.22 3.49 -6.19
N GLU A 4 -10.68 3.27 -7.41
CA GLU A 4 -10.06 3.89 -8.58
C GLU A 4 -10.02 5.40 -8.40
N GLU A 5 -8.92 6.01 -8.80
CA GLU A 5 -8.62 7.43 -8.68
C GLU A 5 -8.31 7.93 -7.26
N THR A 6 -8.24 7.06 -6.26
CA THR A 6 -7.78 7.46 -4.94
C THR A 6 -6.27 7.71 -4.98
N ASN A 7 -5.85 8.84 -4.42
CA ASN A 7 -4.44 9.18 -4.27
C ASN A 7 -3.91 8.61 -2.95
N LEU A 8 -2.70 8.06 -3.00
CA LEU A 8 -2.03 7.51 -1.82
C LEU A 8 -0.60 8.01 -1.77
N VAL A 9 -0.03 8.01 -0.57
CA VAL A 9 1.40 8.21 -0.40
C VAL A 9 2.10 6.86 -0.45
N VAL A 10 3.38 6.87 -0.79
CA VAL A 10 4.19 5.65 -0.83
C VAL A 10 4.96 5.54 0.48
N ALA A 11 4.84 4.40 1.14
CA ALA A 11 5.42 4.16 2.46
C ALA A 11 6.76 3.42 2.40
N ASP A 12 7.45 3.47 1.27
CA ASP A 12 8.74 2.79 1.12
C ASP A 12 9.80 3.70 0.50
N ASN A 13 11.02 3.18 0.39
CA ASN A 13 12.15 3.90 -0.17
C ASN A 13 12.42 3.55 -1.64
N SER A 14 11.40 3.13 -2.38
CA SER A 14 11.53 2.78 -3.80
C SER A 14 11.82 3.99 -4.69
N GLY A 15 11.52 5.19 -4.19
CA GLY A 15 11.68 6.44 -4.93
C GLY A 15 10.38 7.08 -5.37
N ALA A 16 9.29 6.34 -5.41
CA ALA A 16 7.98 6.92 -5.67
C ALA A 16 7.50 7.65 -4.41
N LYS A 17 6.85 8.80 -4.59
CA LYS A 17 6.31 9.59 -3.48
C LYS A 17 4.79 9.56 -3.43
N LYS A 18 4.15 9.75 -4.57
CA LYS A 18 2.69 9.78 -4.69
C LYS A 18 2.25 8.84 -5.80
N ILE A 19 1.18 8.14 -5.56
CA ILE A 19 0.60 7.19 -6.50
C ILE A 19 -0.90 7.38 -6.55
N ARG A 20 -1.51 6.90 -7.62
CA ARG A 20 -2.97 6.90 -7.78
C ARG A 20 -3.42 5.49 -8.10
N CYS A 21 -4.44 5.02 -7.39
CA CYS A 21 -5.04 3.73 -7.68
C CYS A 21 -5.78 3.79 -9.01
N ILE A 22 -5.44 2.87 -9.92
CA ILE A 22 -6.13 2.77 -11.22
C ILE A 22 -6.97 1.50 -11.33
N ARG A 23 -6.74 0.53 -10.46
CA ARG A 23 -7.53 -0.71 -10.44
C ARG A 23 -7.41 -1.40 -9.09
N VAL A 24 -8.51 -1.99 -8.63
CA VAL A 24 -8.52 -2.84 -7.44
C VAL A 24 -8.50 -4.30 -7.89
N LEU A 25 -7.53 -5.07 -7.39
CA LEU A 25 -7.37 -6.48 -7.69
C LEU A 25 -8.09 -7.36 -6.66
N GLY A 26 -8.25 -8.63 -6.95
CA GLY A 26 -8.71 -9.60 -5.98
C GLY A 26 -10.14 -10.09 -6.15
N GLY A 27 -10.76 -9.88 -7.30
CA GLY A 27 -12.08 -10.44 -7.54
C GLY A 27 -12.84 -9.75 -8.65
N HIS A 28 -13.85 -10.43 -9.15
CA HIS A 28 -14.72 -9.88 -10.18
C HIS A 28 -15.52 -8.71 -9.62
N GLU A 29 -15.54 -7.59 -10.33
CA GLU A 29 -16.27 -6.37 -9.95
C GLU A 29 -15.91 -5.80 -8.59
N ARG A 30 -14.73 -6.08 -8.10
CA ARG A 30 -14.27 -5.52 -6.84
C ARG A 30 -14.08 -4.02 -6.95
N ARG A 31 -14.77 -3.26 -6.09
CA ARG A 31 -14.79 -1.80 -6.15
C ARG A 31 -13.83 -1.13 -5.17
N TYR A 32 -13.66 -1.70 -3.97
CA TYR A 32 -12.90 -1.07 -2.89
C TYR A 32 -11.79 -1.97 -2.38
N ALA A 33 -10.68 -1.36 -2.01
CA ALA A 33 -9.56 -2.02 -1.35
C ALA A 33 -9.40 -1.49 0.06
N GLY A 34 -9.05 -2.36 0.97
CA GLY A 34 -8.66 -2.03 2.34
C GLY A 34 -7.22 -2.45 2.60
N VAL A 35 -6.80 -2.39 3.86
CA VAL A 35 -5.45 -2.82 4.26
C VAL A 35 -5.24 -4.28 3.87
N GLY A 36 -4.09 -4.57 3.26
CA GLY A 36 -3.72 -5.90 2.82
C GLY A 36 -4.20 -6.27 1.43
N ASP A 37 -5.00 -5.43 0.80
CA ASP A 37 -5.46 -5.68 -0.56
C ASP A 37 -4.47 -5.14 -1.57
N MET A 38 -4.33 -5.85 -2.69
CA MET A 38 -3.46 -5.44 -3.79
C MET A 38 -4.22 -4.55 -4.76
N ILE A 39 -3.53 -3.53 -5.23
CA ILE A 39 -4.06 -2.59 -6.22
C ILE A 39 -3.03 -2.39 -7.32
N VAL A 40 -3.47 -1.86 -8.45
CA VAL A 40 -2.59 -1.37 -9.50
C VAL A 40 -2.58 0.15 -9.41
N VAL A 41 -1.41 0.73 -9.44
CA VAL A 41 -1.22 2.17 -9.27
C VAL A 41 -0.41 2.77 -10.41
N SER A 42 -0.61 4.07 -10.62
CA SER A 42 0.22 4.89 -11.51
C SER A 42 1.03 5.84 -10.65
N VAL A 43 2.33 5.93 -10.89
CA VAL A 43 3.22 6.82 -10.13
C VAL A 43 3.03 8.25 -10.61
N LYS A 44 2.63 9.14 -9.70
CA LYS A 44 2.37 10.54 -10.02
C LYS A 44 3.51 11.46 -9.63
N SER A 45 4.34 11.06 -8.67
CA SER A 45 5.51 11.84 -8.24
C SER A 45 6.59 10.86 -7.78
N ALA A 46 7.82 11.11 -8.21
CA ALA A 46 8.97 10.27 -7.85
C ALA A 46 10.22 11.14 -7.69
N ILE A 47 11.18 10.63 -6.92
CA ILE A 47 12.48 11.27 -6.75
C ILE A 47 13.25 11.14 -8.06
N PRO A 48 13.82 12.25 -8.61
CA PRO A 48 14.63 12.16 -9.82
C PRO A 48 15.79 11.18 -9.66
N GLY A 49 16.01 10.37 -10.69
CA GLY A 49 17.10 9.38 -10.68
C GLY A 49 16.80 8.09 -9.93
N ALA A 50 15.63 7.96 -9.34
CA ALA A 50 15.22 6.73 -8.65
C ALA A 50 14.87 5.62 -9.65
N PRO A 51 14.93 4.34 -9.21
CA PRO A 51 14.52 3.23 -10.08
C PRO A 51 13.07 3.31 -10.54
N VAL A 52 12.20 3.87 -9.70
CA VAL A 52 10.78 4.07 -10.04
C VAL A 52 10.63 5.46 -10.64
N LYS A 53 9.97 5.55 -11.79
CA LYS A 53 9.81 6.80 -12.53
C LYS A 53 8.36 7.25 -12.57
N LYS A 54 8.15 8.55 -12.67
CA LYS A 54 6.84 9.14 -12.87
C LYS A 54 6.16 8.53 -14.11
N GLY A 55 4.90 8.18 -13.98
CA GLY A 55 4.12 7.58 -15.05
C GLY A 55 4.18 6.06 -15.09
N GLU A 56 5.05 5.45 -14.33
CA GLU A 56 5.16 3.99 -14.26
C GLU A 56 3.90 3.38 -13.64
N VAL A 57 3.49 2.23 -14.16
CA VAL A 57 2.38 1.44 -13.62
C VAL A 57 2.95 0.28 -12.83
N SER A 58 2.50 0.09 -11.61
CA SER A 58 3.03 -0.93 -10.71
C SER A 58 1.93 -1.52 -9.85
N ARG A 59 2.16 -2.70 -9.31
CA ARG A 59 1.32 -3.24 -8.26
C ARG A 59 1.74 -2.67 -6.91
N ALA A 60 0.79 -2.58 -6.01
CA ALA A 60 1.02 -2.10 -4.65
C ALA A 60 0.09 -2.80 -3.69
N VAL A 61 0.44 -2.80 -2.42
CA VAL A 61 -0.43 -3.29 -1.34
C VAL A 61 -0.72 -2.13 -0.39
N VAL A 62 -1.98 -2.01 -0.01
CA VAL A 62 -2.41 -0.95 0.91
C VAL A 62 -1.96 -1.31 2.32
N VAL A 63 -1.23 -0.41 2.98
CA VAL A 63 -0.70 -0.64 4.33
C VAL A 63 -1.35 0.23 5.39
N ARG A 64 -1.92 1.37 4.99
CA ARG A 64 -2.62 2.30 5.89
C ARG A 64 -3.84 2.87 5.17
N THR A 65 -4.91 3.10 5.92
CA THR A 65 -6.10 3.78 5.39
C THR A 65 -6.60 4.82 6.39
N LYS A 66 -7.17 5.90 5.87
CA LYS A 66 -7.86 6.90 6.70
C LYS A 66 -9.19 6.35 7.21
N LYS A 67 -9.83 5.49 6.44
CA LYS A 67 -11.06 4.82 6.85
C LYS A 67 -10.71 3.77 7.90
N GLU A 68 -11.47 3.74 8.98
CA GLU A 68 -11.23 2.76 10.06
C GLU A 68 -11.38 1.32 9.58
N VAL A 69 -10.52 0.47 10.09
CA VAL A 69 -10.56 -0.97 9.88
C VAL A 69 -11.12 -1.61 11.15
N ARG A 70 -12.20 -2.35 11.02
CA ARG A 70 -12.80 -3.08 12.13
C ARG A 70 -12.04 -4.38 12.34
N ARG A 71 -11.68 -4.64 13.59
CA ARG A 71 -10.98 -5.88 13.98
C ARG A 71 -11.92 -6.87 14.63
N LYS A 72 -11.49 -8.12 14.69
CA LYS A 72 -12.29 -9.20 15.25
C LYS A 72 -12.63 -9.01 16.73
N ASP A 73 -11.74 -8.33 17.46
CA ASP A 73 -11.96 -8.05 18.89
C ASP A 73 -12.89 -6.86 19.15
N GLY A 74 -13.45 -6.27 18.10
CA GLY A 74 -14.35 -5.11 18.20
C GLY A 74 -13.63 -3.77 18.21
N SER A 75 -12.31 -3.74 18.21
CA SER A 75 -11.56 -2.49 18.12
C SER A 75 -11.48 -2.01 16.67
N PHE A 76 -11.05 -0.76 16.51
CA PHE A 76 -10.85 -0.14 15.20
C PHE A 76 -9.46 0.47 15.15
N ILE A 77 -8.90 0.53 13.94
CA ILE A 77 -7.68 1.27 13.70
C ILE A 77 -7.87 2.15 12.47
N ARG A 78 -7.35 3.35 12.53
CA ARG A 78 -7.29 4.26 11.38
C ARG A 78 -5.99 5.05 11.44
N PHE A 79 -5.59 5.53 10.28
CA PHE A 79 -4.36 6.29 10.12
C PHE A 79 -4.67 7.68 9.58
N ASP A 80 -3.67 8.55 9.59
CA ASP A 80 -3.84 9.93 9.11
C ASP A 80 -3.86 10.02 7.59
N GLU A 81 -3.40 8.98 6.91
CA GLU A 81 -3.28 8.99 5.45
C GLU A 81 -3.50 7.61 4.85
N ASN A 82 -3.81 7.59 3.55
CA ASN A 82 -3.83 6.36 2.78
C ASN A 82 -2.42 6.12 2.25
N ALA A 83 -1.87 4.96 2.49
CA ALA A 83 -0.51 4.64 2.07
C ALA A 83 -0.40 3.22 1.53
N ALA A 84 0.51 3.03 0.59
CA ALA A 84 0.76 1.74 -0.02
C ALA A 84 2.26 1.52 -0.21
N VAL A 85 2.63 0.26 -0.36
CA VAL A 85 3.99 -0.17 -0.63
C VAL A 85 4.01 -0.79 -2.02
N LEU A 86 4.96 -0.37 -2.86
CA LEU A 86 5.09 -0.89 -4.22
C LEU A 86 5.62 -2.31 -4.20
N LEU A 87 5.08 -3.15 -5.08
CA LEU A 87 5.45 -4.55 -5.19
C LEU A 87 6.05 -4.84 -6.56
N ASN A 88 6.96 -5.82 -6.59
CA ASN A 88 7.51 -6.34 -7.85
C ASN A 88 6.58 -7.42 -8.43
N ALA A 89 7.00 -8.03 -9.55
CA ALA A 89 6.21 -9.06 -10.22
C ALA A 89 5.98 -10.31 -9.36
N GLN A 90 6.86 -10.56 -8.38
CA GLN A 90 6.75 -11.69 -7.47
C GLN A 90 5.90 -11.39 -6.24
N GLY A 91 5.35 -10.17 -6.14
CA GLY A 91 4.54 -9.78 -5.00
C GLY A 91 5.35 -9.36 -3.77
N GLU A 92 6.64 -9.11 -3.92
CA GLU A 92 7.51 -8.66 -2.83
C GLU A 92 7.73 -7.15 -2.91
N PRO A 93 8.06 -6.48 -1.78
CA PRO A 93 8.35 -5.05 -1.78
C PRO A 93 9.50 -4.70 -2.73
N ARG A 94 9.33 -3.63 -3.49
CA ARG A 94 10.40 -3.12 -4.37
C ARG A 94 11.48 -2.38 -3.58
N GLY A 95 11.08 -1.74 -2.48
CA GLY A 95 12.02 -1.05 -1.61
C GLY A 95 12.60 -1.96 -0.55
N THR A 96 13.60 -1.45 0.16
CA THR A 96 14.28 -2.16 1.24
C THR A 96 13.87 -1.65 2.63
N ARG A 97 13.14 -0.53 2.71
CA ARG A 97 12.69 0.08 3.96
C ARG A 97 11.23 0.46 3.86
N ILE A 98 10.56 0.41 5.00
CA ILE A 98 9.17 0.84 5.14
C ILE A 98 9.16 2.04 6.09
N PHE A 99 8.40 3.07 5.75
CA PHE A 99 8.28 4.29 6.54
C PHE A 99 6.94 4.35 7.25
N GLY A 100 6.98 4.62 8.55
CA GLY A 100 5.79 4.75 9.36
C GLY A 100 5.15 3.42 9.73
N PRO A 101 4.03 3.46 10.46
CA PRO A 101 3.36 2.25 10.91
C PRO A 101 2.63 1.55 9.78
N VAL A 102 2.45 0.24 9.94
CA VAL A 102 1.58 -0.55 9.07
C VAL A 102 0.58 -1.30 9.94
N ALA A 103 -0.57 -1.65 9.38
CA ALA A 103 -1.57 -2.40 10.10
C ALA A 103 -1.19 -3.88 10.15
N ARG A 104 -1.44 -4.51 11.29
CA ARG A 104 -1.07 -5.92 11.50
C ARG A 104 -1.87 -6.90 10.64
N GLU A 105 -2.95 -6.44 10.03
CA GLU A 105 -3.74 -7.26 9.09
C GLU A 105 -2.94 -7.74 7.88
N LEU A 106 -1.81 -7.10 7.58
CA LEU A 106 -0.91 -7.55 6.52
C LEU A 106 -0.34 -8.93 6.80
N ARG A 107 -0.21 -9.33 8.06
CA ARG A 107 0.27 -10.66 8.44
C ARG A 107 -0.70 -11.74 7.97
N GLU A 108 -1.98 -11.49 8.11
CA GLU A 108 -3.03 -12.42 7.69
C GLU A 108 -3.08 -12.58 6.17
N ARG A 109 -2.62 -11.58 5.44
CA ARG A 109 -2.56 -11.59 3.97
C ARG A 109 -1.20 -12.03 3.44
N GLN A 110 -0.34 -12.56 4.32
CA GLN A 110 0.96 -13.14 3.97
C GLN A 110 2.00 -12.12 3.45
N PHE A 111 1.87 -10.86 3.83
CA PHE A 111 2.88 -9.86 3.53
C PHE A 111 3.90 -9.76 4.67
N MET A 112 4.50 -10.88 5.00
CA MET A 112 5.42 -10.97 6.15
C MET A 112 6.69 -10.16 5.98
N LYS A 113 7.17 -10.00 4.74
CA LYS A 113 8.36 -9.21 4.49
C LYS A 113 8.13 -7.74 4.81
N ILE A 114 6.93 -7.22 4.50
CA ILE A 114 6.55 -5.85 4.87
C ILE A 114 6.47 -5.71 6.38
N ILE A 115 5.86 -6.68 7.05
CA ILE A 115 5.76 -6.69 8.51
C ILE A 115 7.16 -6.66 9.14
N SER A 116 8.10 -7.45 8.61
CA SER A 116 9.46 -7.50 9.18
C SER A 116 10.25 -6.22 8.93
N LEU A 117 9.97 -5.50 7.85
CA LEU A 117 10.66 -4.25 7.53
C LEU A 117 10.02 -3.02 8.17
N ALA A 118 8.78 -3.11 8.63
CA ALA A 118 8.07 -1.97 9.17
C ALA A 118 8.63 -1.58 10.54
N PRO A 119 8.81 -0.26 10.80
CA PRO A 119 9.31 0.20 12.10
C PRO A 119 8.28 0.00 13.21
N GLU A 120 7.00 -0.06 12.88
CA GLU A 120 5.93 -0.23 13.85
C GLU A 120 4.77 -0.97 13.19
N VAL A 121 4.21 -1.95 13.90
CA VAL A 121 3.05 -2.72 13.43
C VAL A 121 1.92 -2.50 14.44
N LEU A 122 0.86 -1.88 14.00
CA LEU A 122 -0.31 -1.54 14.83
C LEU A 122 -1.54 -2.42 14.47
#